data_f841cb5592178d1ee7b00b26bb79a84d
#
_entry.id   f841cb5592178d1ee7b00b26bb79a84d
#
_cell.length_a   1.000
_cell.length_b   1.000
_cell.length_c   1.000
_cell.angle_alpha   90.00
_cell.angle_beta   90.00
_cell.angle_gamma   90.00
#
_symmetry.space_group_name_H-M   'P 1'
#
loop_
_entity.id
_entity.type
_entity.pdbx_description
1 polymer ?
#
loop_
_entity_poly.entity_id
_entity_poly.type
_entity_poly.pdbx_seq_one_letter_code
_entity_poly.pdbx_strand_id
1 'polypeptide(L)'
;MIDRCSSWFGRSVIREYPFEEMFFLPEAREVRSKVRMPLVLLGGIVSRENVDRAMAEGFDFVAMGRALIADPDLVRRMQTDASARTRCNHCNICVAEMDRSGVRCVLVG
;
A
#
# COMPACT_ATOMS: atom_id res chain seq x y z
N MET A 1 -16.80 15.60 10.43
CA MET A 1 -16.25 15.22 9.12
C MET A 1 -16.83 13.87 8.74
N ILE A 2 -17.66 13.81 7.72
CA ILE A 2 -18.24 12.55 7.27
C ILE A 2 -17.11 11.76 6.61
N ASP A 3 -16.72 10.65 7.21
CA ASP A 3 -15.74 9.76 6.64
C ASP A 3 -16.31 9.15 5.35
N ARG A 4 -15.83 9.61 4.20
CA ARG A 4 -16.25 9.12 2.87
C ARG A 4 -15.97 7.63 2.69
N CYS A 5 -15.16 7.05 3.54
CA CYS A 5 -14.89 5.63 3.58
C CYS A 5 -15.97 4.81 4.30
N SER A 6 -16.94 5.45 4.95
CA SER A 6 -18.00 4.79 5.71
C SER A 6 -19.25 4.49 4.87
N SER A 7 -19.14 4.29 3.55
CA SER A 7 -20.31 3.91 2.78
C SER A 7 -20.81 2.54 3.24
N TRP A 8 -22.06 2.47 3.59
CA TRP A 8 -22.72 1.29 4.16
C TRP A 8 -22.52 0.00 3.33
N PHE A 9 -22.43 0.15 2.03
CA PHE A 9 -22.26 -0.99 1.10
C PHE A 9 -20.84 -1.58 1.15
N GLY A 10 -19.82 -0.75 1.31
CA GLY A 10 -18.43 -1.23 1.42
C GLY A 10 -18.19 -2.05 2.69
N ARG A 11 -18.86 -1.71 3.79
CA ARG A 11 -18.75 -2.43 5.07
C ARG A 11 -19.37 -3.84 5.03
N SER A 12 -20.33 -4.07 4.17
CA SER A 12 -21.01 -5.37 4.07
C SER A 12 -20.22 -6.39 3.24
N VAL A 13 -19.34 -5.93 2.35
CA VAL A 13 -18.65 -6.79 1.38
C VAL A 13 -17.19 -7.00 1.74
N ILE A 14 -16.57 -6.02 2.41
CA ILE A 14 -15.15 -6.08 2.71
C ILE A 14 -14.95 -6.27 4.21
N ARG A 15 -14.31 -7.38 4.56
CA ARG A 15 -13.90 -7.64 5.93
C ARG A 15 -12.83 -6.63 6.36
N GLU A 16 -13.03 -6.00 7.51
CA GLU A 16 -12.03 -5.12 8.10
C GLU A 16 -10.85 -5.96 8.64
N TYR A 17 -9.65 -5.60 8.21
CA TYR A 17 -8.42 -6.15 8.75
C TYR A 17 -7.62 -5.00 9.36
N PRO A 18 -7.03 -5.20 10.55
CA PRO A 18 -6.11 -4.20 11.10
C PRO A 18 -4.94 -4.02 10.13
N PHE A 19 -4.64 -2.75 9.80
CA PHE A 19 -3.53 -2.43 8.91
C PHE A 19 -2.24 -2.27 9.70
N GLU A 20 -1.17 -2.90 9.19
CA GLU A 20 0.18 -2.74 9.68
C GLU A 20 1.11 -2.45 8.49
N GLU A 21 2.00 -1.47 8.64
CA GLU A 21 2.99 -1.19 7.61
C GLU A 21 3.95 -2.36 7.44
N MET A 22 4.29 -2.65 6.19
CA MET A 22 5.22 -3.74 5.83
C MET A 22 4.82 -5.09 6.44
N PHE A 23 3.53 -5.41 6.45
CA PHE A 23 2.98 -6.57 7.16
C PHE A 23 3.52 -7.92 6.67
N PHE A 24 4.07 -8.02 5.46
CA PHE A 24 4.72 -9.25 4.97
C PHE A 24 6.24 -9.28 5.21
N LEU A 25 6.82 -8.25 5.81
CA LEU A 25 8.26 -8.19 5.99
C LEU A 25 8.84 -9.37 6.80
N PRO A 26 8.22 -9.82 7.92
CA PRO A 26 8.75 -10.95 8.68
C PRO A 26 8.90 -12.22 7.84
N GLU A 27 7.84 -12.60 7.11
CA GLU A 27 7.84 -13.77 6.25
C GLU A 27 8.76 -13.59 5.03
N ALA A 28 8.77 -12.39 4.48
CA ALA A 28 9.63 -12.06 3.34
C ALA A 28 11.12 -12.14 3.69
N ARG A 29 11.50 -11.82 4.92
CA ARG A 29 12.87 -12.00 5.41
C ARG A 29 13.30 -13.46 5.37
N GLU A 30 12.43 -14.37 5.77
CA GLU A 30 12.72 -15.81 5.70
C GLU A 30 12.97 -16.26 4.26
N VAL A 31 12.13 -15.80 3.32
CA VAL A 31 12.32 -16.07 1.90
C VAL A 31 13.65 -15.49 1.42
N ARG A 32 13.94 -14.22 1.76
CA ARG A 32 15.19 -13.55 1.36
C ARG A 32 16.42 -14.32 1.84
N SER A 33 16.39 -14.91 3.00
CA SER A 33 17.52 -15.66 3.56
C SER A 33 17.79 -16.98 2.83
N LYS A 34 16.80 -17.52 2.10
CA LYS A 34 16.87 -18.84 1.46
C LYS A 34 17.06 -18.79 -0.05
N VAL A 35 16.83 -17.66 -0.69
CA VAL A 35 16.94 -17.54 -2.15
C VAL A 35 17.86 -16.39 -2.52
N ARG A 36 18.51 -16.52 -3.69
CA ARG A 36 19.46 -15.52 -4.22
C ARG A 36 18.90 -14.70 -5.39
N MET A 37 17.76 -15.11 -5.93
CA MET A 37 17.12 -14.38 -7.02
C MET A 37 16.65 -13.00 -6.58
N PRO A 38 16.46 -12.05 -7.50
CA PRO A 38 15.84 -10.76 -7.19
C PRO A 38 14.46 -10.95 -6.59
N LEU A 39 14.15 -10.18 -5.54
CA LEU A 39 12.87 -10.23 -4.83
C LEU A 39 12.20 -8.87 -4.81
N VAL A 40 10.89 -8.89 -4.93
CA VAL A 40 10.00 -7.74 -4.79
C VAL A 40 9.27 -7.84 -3.45
N LEU A 41 9.44 -6.87 -2.56
CA LEU A 41 8.64 -6.79 -1.33
C LEU A 41 7.33 -6.09 -1.63
N LEU A 42 6.23 -6.71 -1.22
CA LEU A 42 4.91 -6.10 -1.30
C LEU A 42 4.20 -6.20 0.05
N GLY A 43 3.15 -5.40 0.23
CA GLY A 43 2.31 -5.44 1.41
C GLY A 43 2.62 -4.34 2.41
N GLY A 44 1.78 -3.32 2.45
CA GLY A 44 1.89 -2.23 3.41
C GLY A 44 3.04 -1.25 3.17
N ILE A 45 3.52 -1.13 1.94
CA ILE A 45 4.50 -0.11 1.55
C ILE A 45 3.75 1.20 1.29
N VAL A 46 3.95 2.19 2.15
CA VAL A 46 3.13 3.42 2.16
C VAL A 46 3.97 4.70 2.21
N SER A 47 5.28 4.59 2.41
CA SER A 47 6.15 5.75 2.60
C SER A 47 7.54 5.53 2.01
N ARG A 48 8.29 6.61 1.82
CA ARG A 48 9.71 6.57 1.45
C ARG A 48 10.51 5.77 2.48
N GLU A 49 10.22 5.93 3.76
CA GLU A 49 10.86 5.19 4.84
C GLU A 49 10.69 3.68 4.66
N ASN A 50 9.48 3.21 4.28
CA ASN A 50 9.25 1.80 4.01
C ASN A 50 10.09 1.30 2.83
N VAL A 51 10.23 2.10 1.77
CA VAL A 51 11.07 1.76 0.62
C VAL A 51 12.54 1.64 1.04
N ASP A 52 13.05 2.63 1.75
CA ASP A 52 14.45 2.64 2.20
C ASP A 52 14.73 1.43 3.10
N ARG A 53 13.80 1.09 3.99
CA ARG A 53 13.90 -0.10 4.84
C ARG A 53 13.91 -1.39 4.02
N ALA A 54 13.04 -1.52 3.02
CA ALA A 54 13.01 -2.69 2.16
C ALA A 54 14.35 -2.87 1.43
N MET A 55 14.92 -1.79 0.91
CA MET A 55 16.23 -1.83 0.25
C MET A 55 17.34 -2.25 1.24
N ALA A 56 17.33 -1.71 2.46
CA ALA A 56 18.29 -2.08 3.50
C ALA A 56 18.17 -3.55 3.93
N GLU A 57 16.98 -4.14 3.84
CA GLU A 57 16.73 -5.57 4.11
C GLU A 57 17.16 -6.50 2.96
N GLY A 58 17.64 -5.95 1.85
CA GLY A 58 18.15 -6.72 0.72
C GLY A 58 17.13 -7.07 -0.35
N PHE A 59 15.97 -6.44 -0.37
CA PHE A 59 15.02 -6.56 -1.46
C PHE A 59 15.45 -5.67 -2.62
N ASP A 60 15.21 -6.12 -3.84
CA ASP A 60 15.63 -5.41 -5.05
C ASP A 60 14.60 -4.40 -5.52
N PHE A 61 13.32 -4.70 -5.25
CA PHE A 61 12.18 -3.87 -5.66
C PHE A 61 11.11 -3.87 -4.57
N VAL A 62 10.21 -2.91 -4.66
CA VAL A 62 8.97 -2.86 -3.88
C VAL A 62 7.76 -2.76 -4.80
N ALA A 63 6.63 -3.31 -4.37
CA ALA A 63 5.36 -3.17 -5.06
C ALA A 63 4.36 -2.45 -4.17
N MET A 64 3.65 -1.50 -4.74
CA MET A 64 2.63 -0.71 -4.07
C MET A 64 1.33 -0.77 -4.89
N GLY A 65 0.23 -1.11 -4.25
CA GLY A 65 -1.08 -1.12 -4.88
C GLY A 65 -1.91 0.09 -4.47
N ARG A 66 -2.67 -0.05 -3.39
CA ARG A 66 -3.61 0.98 -2.91
C ARG A 66 -2.96 2.35 -2.68
N ALA A 67 -1.70 2.38 -2.25
CA ALA A 67 -0.94 3.62 -2.08
C ALA A 67 -0.87 4.43 -3.38
N LEU A 68 -0.65 3.76 -4.52
CA LEU A 68 -0.58 4.41 -5.83
C LEU A 68 -1.95 4.71 -6.43
N ILE A 69 -2.98 3.96 -6.06
CA ILE A 69 -4.37 4.29 -6.43
C ILE A 69 -4.79 5.61 -5.79
N ALA A 70 -4.45 5.79 -4.51
CA ALA A 70 -4.73 7.03 -3.80
C ALA A 70 -3.84 8.18 -4.23
N ASP A 71 -2.61 7.90 -4.63
CA ASP A 71 -1.57 8.89 -4.81
C ASP A 71 -0.64 8.50 -5.98
N PRO A 72 -1.08 8.70 -7.23
CA PRO A 72 -0.29 8.31 -8.41
C PRO A 72 1.09 8.97 -8.48
N ASP A 73 1.26 10.14 -7.87
CA ASP A 73 2.53 10.88 -7.84
C ASP A 73 3.45 10.50 -6.69
N LEU A 74 3.08 9.51 -5.88
CA LEU A 74 3.80 9.15 -4.66
C LEU A 74 5.29 8.86 -4.93
N VAL A 75 5.59 8.07 -5.96
CA VAL A 75 6.98 7.71 -6.28
C VAL A 75 7.80 8.95 -6.65
N ARG A 76 7.21 9.87 -7.43
CA ARG A 76 7.87 11.14 -7.80
C ARG A 76 8.19 11.97 -6.55
N ARG A 77 7.25 12.06 -5.60
CA ARG A 77 7.47 12.77 -4.35
C ARG A 77 8.54 12.11 -3.48
N MET A 78 8.60 10.78 -3.47
CA MET A 78 9.64 10.04 -2.75
C MET A 78 11.06 10.33 -3.25
N GLN A 79 11.22 10.73 -4.52
CA GLN A 79 12.54 11.05 -5.07
C GLN A 79 13.15 12.31 -4.46
N THR A 80 12.33 13.26 -4.04
CA THR A 80 12.76 14.58 -3.54
C THR A 80 12.43 14.82 -2.08
N ASP A 81 11.58 13.99 -1.48
CA ASP A 81 11.10 14.15 -0.11
C ASP A 81 11.21 12.83 0.67
N ALA A 82 12.16 12.78 1.61
CA ALA A 82 12.37 11.61 2.44
C ALA A 82 11.20 11.33 3.39
N SER A 83 10.33 12.31 3.64
CA SER A 83 9.12 12.17 4.47
C SER A 83 7.86 11.84 3.66
N ALA A 84 7.99 11.64 2.33
CA ALA A 84 6.86 11.35 1.46
C ALA A 84 6.10 10.10 1.90
N ARG A 85 4.77 10.26 1.97
CA ARG A 85 3.86 9.22 2.42
C ARG A 85 2.56 9.30 1.62
N THR A 86 1.90 8.15 1.44
CA THR A 86 0.61 8.10 0.75
C THR A 86 -0.52 8.70 1.60
N ARG A 87 -1.55 9.19 0.92
CA ARG A 87 -2.82 9.62 1.53
C ARG A 87 -3.79 8.47 1.78
N CYS A 88 -3.47 7.26 1.32
CA CYS A 88 -4.31 6.08 1.54
C CYS A 88 -4.48 5.79 3.03
N ASN A 89 -5.72 5.66 3.49
CA ASN A 89 -6.06 5.28 4.87
C ASN A 89 -6.49 3.81 5.00
N HIS A 90 -6.29 3.01 3.96
CA HIS A 90 -6.57 1.57 3.94
C HIS A 90 -8.05 1.17 4.12
N CYS A 91 -8.98 2.04 3.75
CA CYS A 91 -10.42 1.77 3.85
C CYS A 91 -10.91 0.66 2.90
N ASN A 92 -10.12 0.25 1.92
CA ASN A 92 -10.42 -0.81 0.94
C ASN A 92 -11.62 -0.54 0.02
N ILE A 93 -12.19 0.66 0.01
CA ILE A 93 -13.33 0.98 -0.85
C ILE A 93 -12.94 0.92 -2.33
N CYS A 94 -11.69 1.22 -2.68
CA CYS A 94 -11.20 1.07 -4.05
C CYS A 94 -11.33 -0.37 -4.57
N VAL A 95 -11.23 -1.36 -3.69
CA VAL A 95 -11.44 -2.78 -4.04
C VAL A 95 -12.92 -3.04 -4.33
N ALA A 96 -13.83 -2.49 -3.51
CA ALA A 96 -15.28 -2.60 -3.73
C ALA A 96 -15.75 -1.89 -5.01
N GLU A 97 -15.05 -0.84 -5.44
CA GLU A 97 -15.39 -0.10 -6.64
C GLU A 97 -15.05 -0.87 -7.94
N MET A 98 -14.24 -1.92 -7.89
CA MET A 98 -13.87 -2.70 -9.07
C MET A 98 -15.07 -3.20 -9.88
N ASP A 99 -16.09 -3.67 -9.18
CA ASP A 99 -17.28 -4.26 -9.78
C ASP A 99 -18.35 -3.21 -10.18
N ARG A 100 -18.12 -1.94 -9.88
CA ARG A 100 -19.12 -0.87 -10.10
C ARG A 100 -18.69 0.13 -11.18
N SER A 101 -17.58 0.78 -10.98
CA SER A 101 -17.15 1.89 -11.86
C SER A 101 -15.66 1.86 -12.17
N GLY A 102 -14.99 0.76 -11.81
CA GLY A 102 -13.55 0.63 -11.93
C GLY A 102 -12.82 1.05 -10.66
N VAL A 103 -11.57 0.64 -10.56
CA VAL A 103 -10.72 0.91 -9.40
C VAL A 103 -10.43 2.41 -9.30
N ARG A 104 -10.81 3.02 -8.19
CA ARG A 104 -10.51 4.43 -7.88
C ARG A 104 -10.44 4.66 -6.39
N CYS A 105 -9.72 5.68 -5.99
CA CYS A 105 -9.69 6.11 -4.58
C CYS A 105 -10.82 7.11 -4.33
N VAL A 106 -11.66 6.84 -3.33
CA VAL A 106 -12.78 7.73 -2.97
C VAL A 106 -12.34 8.94 -2.14
N LEU A 107 -11.08 8.93 -1.63
CA LEU A 107 -10.54 10.03 -0.83
C LEU A 107 -10.06 11.20 -1.70
N VAL A 108 -9.65 10.92 -2.94
CA VAL A 108 -9.00 11.92 -3.81
C VAL A 108 -9.76 12.19 -5.10
N GLY A 109 -10.86 11.54 -5.27
CA GLY A 109 -11.53 11.64 -6.51
C GLY A 109 -12.83 11.94 -6.68
#